data_412ceaf5333751c83e9b384900fbf56e
#
_entry.id   412ceaf5333751c83e9b384900fbf56e
#
_cell.length_a   1.000
_cell.length_b   1.000
_cell.length_c   1.000
_cell.angle_alpha   90.00
_cell.angle_beta   90.00
_cell.angle_gamma   90.00
#
_symmetry.space_group_name_H-M   'P 1'
#
loop_
_entity.id
_entity.type
_entity.pdbx_description
1 polymer ?
#
loop_
_entity_poly.entity_id
_entity_poly.type
_entity_poly.pdbx_seq_one_letter_code
_entity_poly.pdbx_strand_id
1 'polypeptide(L)'
;YDSLFAYRSNDYRSWARGLKAAGYATAPDYAQRLIKIIEDNKLFLLDQDNGALLYASRFKSDENVAETFAESSSVNVPTTTEGRIDPNDYRVVERTYNGYSVYSNNLSHFVIARNGDKFADIASTFAITERTLRKYNEINPKSTADPIEGEMIYIEHKQTKWMGEEQYHTVKPGETLVSLSQEYGIRMKKLAALNRLKP
;
A
#
# COMPACT_ATOMS: atom_id res chain seq x y z
N TYR A 1 9.44 -1.35 25.28
CA TYR A 1 8.75 -0.32 24.48
C TYR A 1 7.53 0.29 25.18
N ASP A 2 7.02 -0.30 26.27
CA ASP A 2 5.80 0.15 26.95
C ASP A 2 5.87 1.60 27.43
N SER A 3 7.06 2.06 27.84
CA SER A 3 7.28 3.46 28.24
C SER A 3 7.08 4.48 27.13
N LEU A 4 7.14 4.06 25.86
CA LEU A 4 6.93 4.95 24.71
C LEU A 4 5.47 5.39 24.60
N PHE A 5 4.54 4.52 24.99
CA PHE A 5 3.10 4.79 24.91
C PHE A 5 2.62 5.79 25.97
N ALA A 6 3.51 6.18 26.92
CA ALA A 6 3.25 7.27 27.85
C ALA A 6 3.38 8.67 27.21
N TYR A 7 4.06 8.77 26.05
CA TYR A 7 4.17 10.02 25.32
C TYR A 7 2.89 10.30 24.53
N ARG A 8 2.57 11.57 24.35
CA ARG A 8 1.47 11.98 23.45
C ARG A 8 1.81 11.59 22.00
N SER A 9 0.81 11.23 21.22
CA SER A 9 0.98 10.82 19.82
C SER A 9 1.66 11.89 18.95
N ASN A 10 1.43 13.17 19.26
CA ASN A 10 2.03 14.31 18.56
C ASN A 10 3.40 14.76 19.11
N ASP A 11 3.91 14.13 20.17
CA ASP A 11 5.24 14.42 20.72
C ASP A 11 6.32 13.56 20.04
N TYR A 12 6.49 13.77 18.72
CA TYR A 12 7.46 13.03 17.91
C TYR A 12 8.90 13.13 18.44
N ARG A 13 9.25 14.22 19.15
CA ARG A 13 10.59 14.41 19.71
C ARG A 13 10.86 13.45 20.86
N SER A 14 9.91 13.29 21.76
CA SER A 14 10.00 12.32 22.86
C SER A 14 9.94 10.89 22.34
N TRP A 15 9.11 10.62 21.33
CA TRP A 15 9.06 9.34 20.64
C TRP A 15 10.41 8.99 19.99
N ALA A 16 11.04 9.90 19.26
CA ALA A 16 12.33 9.66 18.60
C ALA A 16 13.46 9.36 19.61
N ARG A 17 13.49 10.11 20.73
CA ARG A 17 14.46 9.89 21.81
C ARG A 17 14.20 8.59 22.55
N GLY A 18 12.93 8.29 22.83
CA GLY A 18 12.51 7.07 23.51
C GLY A 18 12.82 5.82 22.69
N LEU A 19 12.59 5.83 21.36
CA LEU A 19 12.98 4.75 20.47
C LEU A 19 14.50 4.51 20.52
N LYS A 20 15.31 5.58 20.54
CA LYS A 20 16.76 5.45 20.68
C LYS A 20 17.15 4.86 22.03
N ALA A 21 16.54 5.34 23.13
CA ALA A 21 16.80 4.84 24.47
C ALA A 21 16.37 3.38 24.65
N ALA A 22 15.30 2.96 23.98
CA ALA A 22 14.83 1.58 23.96
C ALA A 22 15.66 0.63 23.07
N GLY A 23 16.75 1.13 22.45
CA GLY A 23 17.65 0.30 21.65
C GLY A 23 17.16 0.00 20.23
N TYR A 24 16.13 0.70 19.73
CA TYR A 24 15.60 0.49 18.38
C TYR A 24 16.67 0.70 17.28
N ALA A 25 17.59 1.64 17.51
CA ALA A 25 18.67 1.92 16.56
C ALA A 25 20.02 2.00 17.27
N THR A 26 21.06 1.45 16.63
CA THR A 26 22.43 1.48 17.12
C THR A 26 23.13 2.83 16.87
N ALA A 27 22.76 3.53 15.79
CA ALA A 27 23.37 4.83 15.44
C ALA A 27 23.18 5.87 16.57
N PRO A 28 24.25 6.53 17.02
CA PRO A 28 24.18 7.47 18.15
C PRO A 28 23.30 8.69 17.85
N ASP A 29 23.21 9.10 16.61
CA ASP A 29 22.49 10.28 16.12
C ASP A 29 21.10 9.95 15.52
N TYR A 30 20.60 8.71 15.73
CA TYR A 30 19.31 8.27 15.21
C TYR A 30 18.16 9.22 15.55
N ALA A 31 18.03 9.60 16.83
CA ALA A 31 16.93 10.46 17.28
C ALA A 31 17.00 11.85 16.60
N GLN A 32 18.19 12.42 16.47
CA GLN A 32 18.40 13.72 15.82
C GLN A 32 18.07 13.67 14.33
N ARG A 33 18.49 12.62 13.64
CA ARG A 33 18.16 12.43 12.22
C ARG A 33 16.67 12.27 12.01
N LEU A 34 16.01 11.48 12.83
CA LEU A 34 14.57 11.28 12.75
C LEU A 34 13.80 12.59 13.00
N ILE A 35 14.17 13.33 14.06
CA ILE A 35 13.58 14.64 14.35
C ILE A 35 13.79 15.60 13.18
N LYS A 36 15.01 15.64 12.63
CA LYS A 36 15.32 16.50 11.48
C LYS A 36 14.45 16.16 10.26
N ILE A 37 14.29 14.88 9.93
CA ILE A 37 13.43 14.44 8.82
C ILE A 37 11.99 14.91 9.04
N ILE A 38 11.45 14.73 10.25
CA ILE A 38 10.10 15.17 10.61
C ILE A 38 9.96 16.69 10.48
N GLU A 39 10.94 17.44 10.91
CA GLU A 39 10.93 18.91 10.88
C GLU A 39 11.16 19.48 9.48
N ASP A 40 12.14 18.96 8.75
CA ASP A 40 12.46 19.40 7.37
C ASP A 40 11.25 19.16 6.43
N ASN A 41 10.57 18.05 6.60
CA ASN A 41 9.38 17.69 5.81
C ASN A 41 8.07 18.12 6.48
N LYS A 42 8.13 18.76 7.64
CA LYS A 42 6.96 19.25 8.41
C LYS A 42 5.90 18.18 8.68
N LEU A 43 6.34 16.94 8.86
CA LEU A 43 5.43 15.79 9.05
C LEU A 43 4.60 15.91 10.33
N PHE A 44 5.07 16.70 11.34
CA PHE A 44 4.32 16.97 12.57
C PHE A 44 2.98 17.69 12.31
N LEU A 45 2.78 18.27 11.12
CA LEU A 45 1.48 18.85 10.74
C LEU A 45 0.42 17.78 10.55
N LEU A 46 0.79 16.56 10.18
CA LEU A 46 -0.15 15.45 9.96
C LEU A 46 -0.81 14.97 11.27
N ASP A 47 -0.19 15.25 12.41
CA ASP A 47 -0.71 14.89 13.75
C ASP A 47 -1.74 15.92 14.28
N GLN A 48 -2.09 16.94 13.51
CA GLN A 48 -3.09 17.94 13.87
C GLN A 48 -4.46 17.57 13.28
N ASP A 49 -5.55 18.00 13.91
CA ASP A 49 -6.93 17.67 13.49
C ASP A 49 -7.23 18.01 12.01
N ASN A 50 -6.53 19.01 11.44
CA ASN A 50 -6.59 19.36 10.02
C ASN A 50 -5.25 19.14 9.31
N GLY A 51 -4.44 18.22 9.80
CA GLY A 51 -3.04 18.05 9.40
C GLY A 51 -2.86 17.78 7.91
N ALA A 52 -3.69 16.95 7.32
CA ALA A 52 -3.63 16.65 5.90
C ALA A 52 -3.90 17.89 5.03
N LEU A 53 -4.86 18.73 5.41
CA LEU A 53 -5.18 19.99 4.70
C LEU A 53 -4.07 21.02 4.88
N LEU A 54 -3.52 21.15 6.09
CA LEU A 54 -2.42 22.05 6.40
C LEU A 54 -1.13 21.63 5.67
N TYR A 55 -0.87 20.33 5.61
CA TYR A 55 0.25 19.78 4.87
C TYR A 55 0.10 20.04 3.37
N ALA A 56 -1.06 19.71 2.79
CA ALA A 56 -1.35 19.93 1.37
C ALA A 56 -1.34 21.42 0.98
N SER A 57 -1.87 22.34 1.82
CA SER A 57 -1.89 23.76 1.52
C SER A 57 -0.50 24.40 1.43
N ARG A 58 0.49 23.81 2.07
CA ARG A 58 1.87 24.31 2.11
C ARG A 58 2.69 23.94 0.86
N PHE A 59 2.31 22.86 0.18
CA PHE A 59 2.90 22.46 -1.10
C PHE A 59 2.20 23.10 -2.31
N LYS A 60 1.13 23.87 -2.09
CA LYS A 60 0.48 24.66 -3.15
C LYS A 60 1.27 25.89 -3.65
N SER A 61 2.42 26.18 -3.04
CA SER A 61 3.27 27.29 -3.47
C SER A 61 4.29 26.93 -4.55
N ASP A 62 4.43 25.68 -4.92
CA ASP A 62 5.17 25.29 -6.12
C ASP A 62 4.15 24.95 -7.21
N GLU A 63 3.98 25.92 -8.12
CA GLU A 63 3.04 25.91 -9.24
C GLU A 63 3.07 24.57 -10.00
N ASN A 64 1.89 23.99 -10.21
CA ASN A 64 1.49 22.90 -11.11
C ASN A 64 0.95 21.60 -10.52
N VAL A 65 0.75 21.48 -9.21
CA VAL A 65 0.05 20.28 -8.67
C VAL A 65 -1.38 20.60 -8.21
N ALA A 66 -1.75 21.89 -8.12
CA ALA A 66 -3.03 22.32 -7.56
C ALA A 66 -4.21 22.24 -8.53
N GLU A 67 -4.00 22.15 -9.84
CA GLU A 67 -5.09 22.07 -10.81
C GLU A 67 -5.71 20.67 -10.92
N THR A 68 -4.98 19.62 -10.50
CA THR A 68 -5.47 18.24 -10.61
C THR A 68 -6.41 17.83 -9.47
N PHE A 69 -6.43 18.56 -8.36
CA PHE A 69 -7.26 18.22 -7.19
C PHE A 69 -8.50 19.11 -6.99
N ALA A 70 -8.58 20.25 -7.66
CA ALA A 70 -9.70 21.19 -7.51
C ALA A 70 -10.83 21.01 -8.53
N GLU A 71 -10.59 20.33 -9.65
CA GLU A 71 -11.61 20.04 -10.67
C GLU A 71 -12.39 18.73 -10.45
N SER A 72 -12.09 17.99 -9.40
CA SER A 72 -12.77 16.72 -9.06
C SER A 72 -14.12 16.90 -8.35
N SER A 73 -14.58 18.12 -8.12
CA SER A 73 -15.79 18.36 -7.30
C SER A 73 -17.04 18.75 -8.07
N SER A 74 -17.05 18.75 -9.39
CA SER A 74 -18.29 19.02 -10.15
C SER A 74 -18.25 18.53 -11.59
N VAL A 75 -18.26 17.22 -11.79
CA VAL A 75 -18.85 16.66 -13.02
C VAL A 75 -19.46 15.30 -12.65
N ASN A 76 -20.79 15.19 -12.69
CA ASN A 76 -21.53 13.96 -12.76
C ASN A 76 -21.17 13.23 -14.07
N VAL A 77 -20.15 12.40 -14.01
CA VAL A 77 -19.97 11.31 -14.98
C VAL A 77 -20.09 10.04 -14.17
N PRO A 78 -20.95 9.10 -14.51
CA PRO A 78 -20.94 7.79 -13.91
C PRO A 78 -19.66 7.10 -14.41
N THR A 79 -18.55 7.39 -13.76
CA THR A 79 -17.32 6.64 -13.95
C THR A 79 -17.49 5.38 -13.14
N THR A 80 -17.80 4.30 -13.81
CA THR A 80 -17.68 2.94 -13.32
C THR A 80 -16.23 2.75 -12.89
N THR A 81 -15.94 3.07 -11.63
CA THR A 81 -14.62 2.83 -11.01
C THR A 81 -14.62 1.40 -10.47
N GLU A 82 -15.06 0.46 -11.30
CA GLU A 82 -14.91 -0.97 -11.00
C GLU A 82 -13.45 -1.34 -11.19
N GLY A 83 -12.77 -1.57 -10.07
CA GLY A 83 -11.44 -2.19 -10.04
C GLY A 83 -10.26 -1.31 -9.66
N ARG A 84 -10.43 -0.03 -9.37
CA ARG A 84 -9.33 0.80 -8.88
C ARG A 84 -9.19 0.65 -7.37
N ILE A 85 -8.05 0.12 -6.95
CA ILE A 85 -7.68 -0.04 -5.55
C ILE A 85 -7.32 1.33 -4.97
N ASP A 86 -7.92 1.70 -3.83
CA ASP A 86 -7.48 2.87 -3.08
C ASP A 86 -6.23 2.48 -2.26
N PRO A 87 -5.06 3.08 -2.54
CA PRO A 87 -3.85 2.80 -1.78
C PRO A 87 -3.97 3.09 -0.28
N ASN A 88 -4.89 3.98 0.10
CA ASN A 88 -5.08 4.37 1.50
C ASN A 88 -5.73 3.27 2.34
N ASP A 89 -6.40 2.29 1.71
CA ASP A 89 -7.02 1.16 2.40
C ASP A 89 -5.99 0.14 2.90
N TYR A 90 -4.72 0.29 2.48
CA TYR A 90 -3.68 -0.70 2.78
C TYR A 90 -2.52 -0.11 3.56
N ARG A 91 -1.98 -0.91 4.48
CA ARG A 91 -0.80 -0.54 5.25
C ARG A 91 0.42 -0.47 4.34
N VAL A 92 1.07 0.69 4.30
CA VAL A 92 2.37 0.88 3.62
C VAL A 92 3.45 0.22 4.48
N VAL A 93 4.18 -0.74 3.91
CA VAL A 93 5.31 -1.42 4.55
C VAL A 93 6.61 -0.68 4.24
N GLU A 94 6.79 -0.30 2.96
CA GLU A 94 7.92 0.48 2.50
C GLU A 94 7.47 1.53 1.48
N ARG A 95 7.76 2.80 1.75
CA ARG A 95 7.27 3.91 0.92
C ARG A 95 7.93 4.02 -0.44
N THR A 96 9.20 3.59 -0.56
CA THR A 96 9.91 3.69 -1.82
C THR A 96 10.98 2.60 -1.93
N TYR A 97 10.65 1.52 -2.58
CA TYR A 97 11.62 0.51 -3.01
C TYR A 97 11.77 0.59 -4.52
N ASN A 98 12.92 1.11 -4.99
CA ASN A 98 13.16 1.34 -6.43
C ASN A 98 11.99 2.04 -7.16
N GLY A 99 11.41 3.03 -6.48
CA GLY A 99 10.30 3.82 -7.01
C GLY A 99 8.90 3.25 -6.73
N TYR A 100 8.72 2.03 -6.22
CA TYR A 100 7.42 1.49 -5.81
C TYR A 100 7.17 1.69 -4.33
N SER A 101 5.94 2.05 -3.97
CA SER A 101 5.46 1.86 -2.60
C SER A 101 5.02 0.41 -2.42
N VAL A 102 5.50 -0.22 -1.36
CA VAL A 102 5.14 -1.61 -1.02
C VAL A 102 4.08 -1.59 0.06
N TYR A 103 2.97 -2.25 -0.21
CA TYR A 103 1.82 -2.37 0.68
C TYR A 103 1.70 -3.79 1.23
N SER A 104 0.94 -3.95 2.31
CA SER A 104 0.62 -5.24 2.89
C SER A 104 -0.89 -5.48 2.86
N ASN A 105 -1.29 -6.65 2.37
CA ASN A 105 -2.65 -7.16 2.44
C ASN A 105 -2.62 -8.62 2.88
N ASN A 106 -3.36 -8.95 3.93
CA ASN A 106 -3.42 -10.29 4.51
C ASN A 106 -2.02 -10.89 4.75
N LEU A 107 -1.09 -10.08 5.29
CA LEU A 107 0.32 -10.43 5.53
C LEU A 107 1.13 -10.76 4.28
N SER A 108 0.64 -10.43 3.10
CA SER A 108 1.38 -10.55 1.84
C SER A 108 1.65 -9.18 1.24
N HIS A 109 2.83 -9.01 0.65
CA HIS A 109 3.27 -7.73 0.09
C HIS A 109 2.86 -7.60 -1.37
N PHE A 110 2.47 -6.40 -1.75
CA PHE A 110 2.11 -6.06 -3.12
C PHE A 110 2.53 -4.62 -3.47
N VAL A 111 2.56 -4.34 -4.74
CA VAL A 111 2.74 -3.00 -5.31
C VAL A 111 1.55 -2.67 -6.21
N ILE A 112 1.34 -1.39 -6.49
CA ILE A 112 0.35 -0.93 -7.45
C ILE A 112 1.06 -0.65 -8.76
N ALA A 113 0.59 -1.26 -9.83
CA ALA A 113 1.12 -1.08 -11.18
C ALA A 113 0.90 0.36 -11.64
N ARG A 114 1.89 0.92 -12.32
CA ARG A 114 1.88 2.24 -12.92
C ARG A 114 1.64 2.15 -14.41
N ASN A 115 1.32 3.27 -15.00
CA ASN A 115 1.19 3.36 -16.45
C ASN A 115 2.51 2.94 -17.13
N GLY A 116 2.43 1.98 -18.04
CA GLY A 116 3.56 1.45 -18.79
C GLY A 116 4.43 0.41 -18.07
N ASP A 117 4.08 0.02 -16.86
CA ASP A 117 4.78 -1.07 -16.14
C ASP A 117 4.64 -2.40 -16.90
N LYS A 118 5.73 -3.18 -16.86
CA LYS A 118 5.75 -4.56 -17.38
C LYS A 118 6.03 -5.54 -16.25
N PHE A 119 5.46 -6.74 -16.34
CA PHE A 119 5.75 -7.79 -15.35
C PHE A 119 7.24 -8.11 -15.25
N ALA A 120 7.98 -8.03 -16.36
CA ALA A 120 9.42 -8.24 -16.37
C ALA A 120 10.18 -7.20 -15.53
N ASP A 121 9.79 -5.91 -15.65
CA ASP A 121 10.45 -4.81 -14.95
C ASP A 121 10.15 -4.84 -13.45
N ILE A 122 8.88 -5.08 -13.09
CA ILE A 122 8.49 -5.27 -11.68
C ILE A 122 9.23 -6.47 -11.08
N ALA A 123 9.26 -7.61 -11.78
CA ALA A 123 9.95 -8.81 -11.32
C ALA A 123 11.44 -8.58 -11.09
N SER A 124 12.11 -7.88 -12.03
CA SER A 124 13.51 -7.50 -11.92
C SER A 124 13.75 -6.60 -10.71
N THR A 125 12.87 -5.62 -10.48
CA THR A 125 12.94 -4.70 -9.34
C THR A 125 12.96 -5.44 -8.01
N PHE A 126 12.15 -6.48 -7.87
CA PHE A 126 12.03 -7.26 -6.63
C PHE A 126 12.86 -8.56 -6.62
N ALA A 127 13.81 -8.70 -7.55
CA ALA A 127 14.74 -9.85 -7.65
C ALA A 127 14.02 -11.21 -7.75
N ILE A 128 12.86 -11.25 -8.42
CA ILE A 128 12.10 -12.48 -8.71
C ILE A 128 11.98 -12.66 -10.23
N THR A 129 11.63 -13.88 -10.67
CA THR A 129 11.40 -14.10 -12.10
C THR A 129 10.00 -13.64 -12.50
N GLU A 130 9.84 -13.15 -13.72
CA GLU A 130 8.52 -12.78 -14.27
C GLU A 130 7.51 -13.93 -14.16
N ARG A 131 7.94 -15.16 -14.45
CA ARG A 131 7.11 -16.37 -14.29
C ARG A 131 6.60 -16.53 -12.86
N THR A 132 7.44 -16.26 -11.88
CA THR A 132 7.09 -16.34 -10.46
C THR A 132 6.11 -15.23 -10.09
N LEU A 133 6.37 -14.00 -10.53
CA LEU A 133 5.49 -12.86 -10.30
C LEU A 133 4.08 -13.10 -10.88
N ARG A 134 3.99 -13.57 -12.13
CA ARG A 134 2.72 -13.95 -12.75
C ARG A 134 1.98 -15.03 -11.96
N LYS A 135 2.71 -16.03 -11.45
CA LYS A 135 2.14 -17.09 -10.62
C LYS A 135 1.59 -16.56 -9.28
N TYR A 136 2.25 -15.61 -8.65
CA TYR A 136 1.75 -14.97 -7.42
C TYR A 136 0.41 -14.26 -7.65
N ASN A 137 0.19 -13.75 -8.86
CA ASN A 137 -0.99 -13.01 -9.27
C ASN A 137 -2.03 -13.85 -10.03
N GLU A 138 -1.91 -15.18 -10.02
CA GLU A 138 -2.84 -16.12 -10.67
C GLU A 138 -2.92 -15.91 -12.21
N ILE A 139 -1.89 -15.31 -12.80
CA ILE A 139 -1.79 -15.05 -14.22
C ILE A 139 -1.09 -16.22 -14.90
N ASN A 140 -1.59 -16.60 -16.08
CA ASN A 140 -0.94 -17.63 -16.90
C ASN A 140 0.51 -17.19 -17.22
N PRO A 141 1.54 -17.99 -16.85
CA PRO A 141 2.93 -17.64 -17.13
C PRO A 141 3.29 -17.48 -18.61
N LYS A 142 2.42 -17.93 -19.52
CA LYS A 142 2.56 -17.76 -20.97
C LYS A 142 1.81 -16.53 -21.50
N SER A 143 1.08 -15.82 -20.65
CA SER A 143 0.40 -14.58 -21.05
C SER A 143 1.44 -13.53 -21.44
N THR A 144 1.15 -12.77 -22.48
CA THR A 144 1.94 -11.61 -22.90
C THR A 144 1.33 -10.29 -22.41
N ALA A 145 0.20 -10.35 -21.71
CA ALA A 145 -0.44 -9.16 -21.16
C ALA A 145 0.43 -8.56 -20.05
N ASP A 146 0.60 -7.25 -20.07
CA ASP A 146 1.23 -6.48 -19.02
C ASP A 146 0.18 -5.97 -18.02
N PRO A 147 0.60 -5.54 -16.81
CA PRO A 147 -0.33 -5.06 -15.79
C PRO A 147 -0.98 -3.75 -16.24
N ILE A 148 -2.21 -3.53 -15.78
CA ILE A 148 -2.96 -2.30 -16.01
C ILE A 148 -2.64 -1.32 -14.87
N GLU A 149 -2.56 -0.01 -15.19
CA GLU A 149 -2.37 1.03 -14.18
C GLU A 149 -3.41 0.93 -13.05
N GLY A 150 -2.93 0.93 -11.81
CA GLY A 150 -3.76 0.79 -10.61
C GLY A 150 -4.02 -0.67 -10.20
N GLU A 151 -3.52 -1.66 -10.95
CA GLU A 151 -3.66 -3.06 -10.61
C GLU A 151 -2.76 -3.45 -9.43
N MET A 152 -3.30 -4.25 -8.50
CA MET A 152 -2.56 -4.83 -7.38
C MET A 152 -1.68 -5.98 -7.86
N ILE A 153 -0.37 -5.86 -7.70
CA ILE A 153 0.61 -6.88 -8.12
C ILE A 153 1.33 -7.42 -6.89
N TYR A 154 0.97 -8.63 -6.47
CA TYR A 154 1.65 -9.31 -5.37
C TYR A 154 3.07 -9.69 -5.75
N ILE A 155 4.04 -9.28 -4.94
CA ILE A 155 5.47 -9.57 -5.12
C ILE A 155 5.93 -10.80 -4.32
N GLU A 156 5.01 -11.41 -3.60
CA GLU A 156 5.21 -12.67 -2.88
C GLU A 156 3.95 -13.54 -2.90
N HIS A 157 4.03 -14.71 -2.28
CA HIS A 157 2.89 -15.61 -2.20
C HIS A 157 1.74 -15.03 -1.37
N LYS A 158 0.54 -15.00 -1.94
CA LYS A 158 -0.71 -14.78 -1.19
C LYS A 158 -0.91 -15.88 -0.14
N GLN A 159 -1.66 -15.58 0.91
CA GLN A 159 -1.92 -16.49 2.02
C GLN A 159 -2.85 -17.65 1.64
N THR A 160 -2.98 -18.60 2.53
CA THR A 160 -3.86 -19.76 2.36
C THR A 160 -5.23 -19.58 3.02
N LYS A 161 -5.37 -18.56 3.87
CA LYS A 161 -6.59 -18.21 4.60
C LYS A 161 -6.63 -16.70 4.86
N TRP A 162 -7.80 -16.18 5.14
CA TRP A 162 -8.00 -14.82 5.61
C TRP A 162 -7.57 -14.69 7.09
N MET A 163 -6.91 -13.57 7.41
CA MET A 163 -6.41 -13.27 8.76
C MET A 163 -7.14 -12.09 9.40
N GLY A 164 -8.09 -11.47 8.69
CA GLY A 164 -8.92 -10.39 9.22
C GLY A 164 -10.12 -10.90 10.02
N GLU A 165 -10.91 -9.95 10.54
CA GLU A 165 -12.05 -10.24 11.44
C GLU A 165 -13.29 -10.72 10.68
N GLU A 166 -13.50 -10.24 9.46
CA GLU A 166 -14.66 -10.60 8.66
C GLU A 166 -14.57 -12.05 8.16
N GLN A 167 -15.60 -12.84 8.48
CA GLN A 167 -15.63 -14.26 8.12
C GLN A 167 -16.32 -14.54 6.78
N TYR A 168 -17.12 -13.60 6.28
CA TYR A 168 -17.94 -13.78 5.10
C TYR A 168 -17.86 -12.56 4.19
N HIS A 169 -17.79 -12.80 2.89
CA HIS A 169 -17.92 -11.80 1.84
C HIS A 169 -19.20 -12.07 1.05
N THR A 170 -20.02 -11.03 0.85
CA THR A 170 -21.19 -11.13 -0.03
C THR A 170 -20.76 -10.79 -1.45
N VAL A 171 -20.75 -11.80 -2.32
CA VAL A 171 -20.32 -11.66 -3.72
C VAL A 171 -21.23 -10.70 -4.47
N LYS A 172 -20.64 -9.73 -5.14
CA LYS A 172 -21.31 -8.72 -5.96
C LYS A 172 -21.29 -9.12 -7.44
N PRO A 173 -22.24 -8.61 -8.25
CA PRO A 173 -22.17 -8.79 -9.70
C PRO A 173 -20.83 -8.29 -10.27
N GLY A 174 -20.19 -9.09 -11.13
CA GLY A 174 -18.90 -8.78 -11.74
C GLY A 174 -17.68 -9.31 -10.97
N GLU A 175 -17.80 -9.65 -9.70
CA GLU A 175 -16.70 -10.26 -8.96
C GLU A 175 -16.39 -11.67 -9.44
N THR A 176 -15.12 -11.98 -9.51
CA THR A 176 -14.62 -13.29 -9.89
C THR A 176 -13.77 -13.89 -8.77
N LEU A 177 -13.54 -15.19 -8.83
CA LEU A 177 -12.65 -15.84 -7.88
C LEU A 177 -11.21 -15.27 -7.92
N VAL A 178 -10.78 -14.79 -9.08
CA VAL A 178 -9.49 -14.11 -9.25
C VAL A 178 -9.50 -12.74 -8.57
N SER A 179 -10.54 -11.91 -8.82
CA SER A 179 -10.63 -10.58 -8.20
C SER A 179 -10.69 -10.68 -6.66
N LEU A 180 -11.50 -11.59 -6.13
CA LEU A 180 -11.57 -11.84 -4.68
C LEU A 180 -10.25 -12.40 -4.12
N SER A 181 -9.55 -13.24 -4.89
CA SER A 181 -8.20 -13.71 -4.53
C SER A 181 -7.20 -12.57 -4.40
N GLN A 182 -7.30 -11.55 -5.27
CA GLN A 182 -6.45 -10.36 -5.21
C GLN A 182 -6.86 -9.47 -4.03
N GLU A 183 -8.15 -9.18 -3.89
CA GLU A 183 -8.70 -8.33 -2.84
C GLU A 183 -8.37 -8.84 -1.43
N TYR A 184 -8.56 -10.14 -1.18
CA TYR A 184 -8.32 -10.75 0.14
C TYR A 184 -6.90 -11.29 0.35
N GLY A 185 -6.00 -11.19 -0.63
CA GLY A 185 -4.65 -11.72 -0.51
C GLY A 185 -4.61 -13.23 -0.24
N ILE A 186 -5.59 -13.99 -0.77
CA ILE A 186 -5.71 -15.44 -0.60
C ILE A 186 -5.47 -16.11 -1.96
N ARG A 187 -4.67 -17.19 -1.99
CA ARG A 187 -4.46 -17.98 -3.22
C ARG A 187 -5.80 -18.47 -3.77
N MET A 188 -6.07 -18.24 -5.05
CA MET A 188 -7.33 -18.59 -5.70
C MET A 188 -7.75 -20.05 -5.44
N LYS A 189 -6.82 -21.02 -5.59
CA LYS A 189 -7.10 -22.44 -5.30
C LYS A 189 -7.51 -22.68 -3.86
N LYS A 190 -6.98 -21.94 -2.91
CA LYS A 190 -7.35 -22.05 -1.50
C LYS A 190 -8.69 -21.41 -1.21
N LEU A 191 -8.94 -20.25 -1.80
CA LEU A 191 -10.24 -19.59 -1.73
C LEU A 191 -11.35 -20.47 -2.30
N ALA A 192 -11.13 -21.10 -3.46
CA ALA A 192 -12.06 -22.08 -4.04
C ALA A 192 -12.30 -23.27 -3.10
N ALA A 193 -11.24 -23.84 -2.54
CA ALA A 193 -11.36 -24.99 -1.62
C ALA A 193 -12.11 -24.64 -0.33
N LEU A 194 -11.86 -23.46 0.26
CA LEU A 194 -12.57 -22.98 1.45
C LEU A 194 -14.08 -22.85 1.19
N ASN A 195 -14.47 -22.48 -0.02
CA ASN A 195 -15.87 -22.31 -0.44
C ASN A 195 -16.45 -23.57 -1.12
N ARG A 196 -15.75 -24.71 -1.10
CA ARG A 196 -16.16 -25.96 -1.76
C ARG A 196 -16.47 -25.82 -3.25
N LEU A 197 -15.86 -24.84 -3.90
CA LEU A 197 -15.96 -24.64 -5.34
C LEU A 197 -14.98 -25.57 -6.06
N LYS A 198 -15.43 -26.16 -7.17
CA LYS A 198 -14.51 -26.87 -8.08
C LYS A 198 -13.77 -25.83 -8.92
N PRO A 199 -12.43 -25.88 -9.00
CA PRO A 199 -11.66 -24.97 -9.83
C PRO A 199 -11.89 -25.22 -11.33
#